data_548b8f65f9029d31b7d2a9d20797e810
#
_entry.id   548b8f65f9029d31b7d2a9d20797e810
#
_cell.length_a   1.000
_cell.length_b   1.000
_cell.length_c   1.000
_cell.angle_alpha   90.00
_cell.angle_beta   90.00
_cell.angle_gamma   90.00
#
_symmetry.space_group_name_H-M   'P 1'
#
loop_
_entity.id
_entity.type
_entity.pdbx_description
1 polymer ?
#
loop_
_entity_poly.entity_id
_entity_poly.type
_entity_poly.pdbx_seq_one_letter_code
_entity_poly.pdbx_strand_id
1 'polypeptide(L)'
;MCGLDDDGKHQQPRQTICFRGTGVRIRPEERAGYDKRVRVVFQPKAYYDDEMCAEWAVSDFNSQVDHVQRKVVFCDNLSGQTTPAWVAGLKESNTDSHLLPTDVTDELQVVDQGVGNEVKKECGVVQDEWLQVPGNLEKWTIGFTASERRVLITEWVAEACDRVFTRLDLVKLFERTGMGLRLDGANDCKITLAGVREYTFTPEDANIEVPPTKRRRGVGGVILPVEHVNHVEEHHVVAVGGLFMPSTLSSSALITEEEAAPVYVLKFSL
;
A
#
# COMPACT_ATOMS: atom_id res chain seq x y z
N MET A 1 -1.88 2.68 -1.12
CA MET A 1 -3.28 2.30 -1.38
C MET A 1 -3.69 2.73 -2.78
N CYS A 2 -4.59 2.02 -3.42
CA CYS A 2 -5.24 2.42 -4.67
C CYS A 2 -6.71 2.00 -4.61
N GLY A 3 -7.57 2.66 -5.36
CA GLY A 3 -9.00 2.36 -5.35
C GLY A 3 -9.71 2.82 -6.61
N LEU A 4 -10.93 2.37 -6.77
CA LEU A 4 -11.87 2.75 -7.82
C LEU A 4 -13.20 3.17 -7.19
N ASP A 5 -13.89 4.12 -7.81
CA ASP A 5 -15.30 4.38 -7.54
C ASP A 5 -16.21 3.53 -8.47
N ASP A 6 -17.52 3.67 -8.33
CA ASP A 6 -18.50 2.90 -9.10
C ASP A 6 -18.41 3.14 -10.61
N ASP A 7 -17.92 4.30 -11.01
CA ASP A 7 -17.70 4.66 -12.41
C ASP A 7 -16.35 4.17 -12.94
N GLY A 8 -15.57 3.45 -12.13
CA GLY A 8 -14.22 2.99 -12.46
C GLY A 8 -13.17 4.09 -12.45
N LYS A 9 -13.49 5.26 -11.89
CA LYS A 9 -12.53 6.36 -11.76
C LYS A 9 -11.57 6.08 -10.60
N HIS A 10 -10.30 6.39 -10.81
CA HIS A 10 -9.28 6.22 -9.81
C HIS A 10 -9.57 7.06 -8.55
N GLN A 11 -9.65 6.37 -7.42
CA GLN A 11 -9.71 6.97 -6.09
C GLN A 11 -8.39 6.63 -5.39
N GLN A 12 -7.55 7.64 -5.24
CA GLN A 12 -6.23 7.42 -4.69
C GLN A 12 -6.02 8.23 -3.44
N PRO A 13 -6.21 7.60 -2.27
CA PRO A 13 -5.80 8.22 -1.02
C PRO A 13 -4.30 8.52 -1.03
N ARG A 14 -3.95 9.60 -0.38
CA ARG A 14 -2.58 10.08 -0.25
C ARG A 14 -1.65 8.98 0.28
N GLN A 15 -0.54 8.75 -0.40
CA GLN A 15 0.42 7.74 0.03
C GLN A 15 1.12 8.17 1.32
N THR A 16 1.40 7.20 2.21
CA THR A 16 2.09 7.48 3.47
C THR A 16 3.52 6.98 3.42
N ILE A 17 4.45 7.84 3.79
CA ILE A 17 5.87 7.53 3.95
C ILE A 17 6.16 7.40 5.45
N CYS A 18 6.66 6.24 5.88
CA CYS A 18 7.07 5.99 7.25
C CYS A 18 8.60 6.05 7.35
N PHE A 19 9.13 7.14 7.90
CA PHE A 19 10.57 7.24 8.19
C PHE A 19 10.91 6.58 9.52
N ARG A 20 12.12 6.02 9.59
CA ARG A 20 12.64 5.48 10.84
C ARG A 20 12.95 6.61 11.83
N GLY A 21 12.49 6.45 13.06
CA GLY A 21 12.70 7.39 14.16
C GLY A 21 11.42 7.72 14.92
N THR A 22 11.53 8.59 15.91
CA THR A 22 10.37 9.00 16.74
C THR A 22 9.68 10.26 16.22
N GLY A 23 10.27 10.97 15.26
CA GLY A 23 9.76 12.24 14.77
C GLY A 23 9.83 13.43 15.75
N VAL A 24 10.30 13.23 16.99
CA VAL A 24 10.31 14.27 18.04
C VAL A 24 11.25 15.43 17.71
N ARG A 25 12.37 15.14 17.05
CA ARG A 25 13.39 16.14 16.70
C ARG A 25 13.19 16.80 15.33
N ILE A 26 12.08 16.51 14.65
CA ILE A 26 11.80 17.06 13.33
C ILE A 26 11.34 18.51 13.48
N ARG A 27 12.08 19.43 12.87
CA ARG A 27 11.80 20.87 12.94
C ARG A 27 10.55 21.24 12.14
N PRO A 28 9.85 22.32 12.52
CA PRO A 28 8.70 22.80 11.75
C PRO A 28 9.02 23.12 10.29
N GLU A 29 10.19 23.65 10.02
CA GLU A 29 10.65 24.00 8.66
C GLU A 29 10.81 22.74 7.80
N GLU A 30 11.35 21.66 8.35
CA GLU A 30 11.44 20.37 7.66
C GLU A 30 10.05 19.82 7.36
N ARG A 31 9.12 19.82 8.35
CA ARG A 31 7.73 19.37 8.14
C ARG A 31 7.01 20.21 7.08
N ALA A 32 7.29 21.51 7.03
CA ALA A 32 6.74 22.41 6.02
C ALA A 32 7.29 22.12 4.61
N GLY A 33 8.51 21.60 4.52
CA GLY A 33 9.17 21.23 3.28
C GLY A 33 8.68 19.90 2.67
N TYR A 34 7.99 19.05 3.40
CA TYR A 34 7.47 17.79 2.86
C TYR A 34 6.43 18.04 1.76
N ASP A 35 6.51 17.26 0.68
CA ASP A 35 5.53 17.31 -0.40
C ASP A 35 4.12 16.99 0.14
N LYS A 36 3.15 17.84 -0.20
CA LYS A 36 1.78 17.73 0.33
C LYS A 36 0.96 16.61 -0.30
N ARG A 37 1.43 16.05 -1.41
CA ARG A 37 0.83 14.89 -2.07
C ARG A 37 1.05 13.59 -1.30
N VAL A 38 1.98 13.57 -0.34
CA VAL A 38 2.24 12.42 0.55
C VAL A 38 2.04 12.79 2.02
N ARG A 39 1.71 11.78 2.83
CA ARG A 39 1.74 11.88 4.28
C ARG A 39 3.07 11.36 4.81
N VAL A 40 3.66 12.06 5.79
CA VAL A 40 4.89 11.64 6.45
C VAL A 40 4.61 11.30 7.91
N VAL A 41 5.00 10.09 8.29
CA VAL A 41 4.96 9.60 9.67
C VAL A 41 6.32 9.08 10.09
N PHE A 42 6.52 8.88 11.40
CA PHE A 42 7.76 8.37 11.97
C PHE A 42 7.47 7.21 12.91
N GLN A 43 8.26 6.15 12.81
CA GLN A 43 8.17 5.00 13.70
C GLN A 43 9.58 4.43 13.94
N PRO A 44 9.95 4.05 15.18
CA PRO A 44 11.34 3.64 15.52
C PRO A 44 11.93 2.54 14.64
N LYS A 45 11.10 1.64 14.14
CA LYS A 45 11.49 0.52 13.26
C LYS A 45 11.09 0.74 11.80
N ALA A 46 10.51 1.91 11.46
CA ALA A 46 9.87 2.17 10.16
C ALA A 46 8.82 1.09 9.80
N TYR A 47 8.08 0.62 10.78
CA TYR A 47 7.06 -0.42 10.64
C TYR A 47 5.67 0.17 10.92
N TYR A 48 4.69 -0.26 10.14
CA TYR A 48 3.30 0.13 10.36
C TYR A 48 2.69 -0.82 11.41
N ASP A 49 2.69 -0.38 12.66
CA ASP A 49 2.14 -1.13 13.80
C ASP A 49 0.63 -0.90 13.97
N ASP A 50 0.06 -1.54 14.98
CA ASP A 50 -1.37 -1.52 15.23
C ASP A 50 -1.91 -0.09 15.48
N GLU A 51 -1.16 0.73 16.22
CA GLU A 51 -1.51 2.12 16.52
C GLU A 51 -1.50 2.98 15.26
N MET A 52 -0.46 2.85 14.44
CA MET A 52 -0.35 3.59 13.18
C MET A 52 -1.42 3.18 12.15
N CYS A 53 -1.79 1.90 12.11
CA CYS A 53 -2.88 1.43 11.26
C CYS A 53 -4.21 2.08 11.69
N ALA A 54 -4.53 2.03 12.98
CA ALA A 54 -5.74 2.63 13.51
C ALA A 54 -5.78 4.15 13.30
N GLU A 55 -4.69 4.85 13.60
CA GLU A 55 -4.56 6.29 13.35
C GLU A 55 -4.75 6.64 11.87
N TRP A 56 -4.17 5.85 10.97
CA TRP A 56 -4.33 6.07 9.54
C TRP A 56 -5.79 5.93 9.10
N ALA A 57 -6.52 4.93 9.59
CA ALA A 57 -7.92 4.75 9.26
C ALA A 57 -8.78 5.95 9.72
N VAL A 58 -8.58 6.41 10.96
CA VAL A 58 -9.39 7.49 11.55
C VAL A 58 -9.02 8.86 10.98
N SER A 59 -7.74 9.18 10.92
CA SER A 59 -7.31 10.55 10.63
C SER A 59 -6.98 10.79 9.15
N ASP A 60 -6.39 9.80 8.46
CA ASP A 60 -5.92 9.99 7.10
C ASP A 60 -6.94 9.46 6.07
N PHE A 61 -7.33 8.21 6.16
CA PHE A 61 -8.30 7.62 5.24
C PHE A 61 -9.65 8.34 5.31
N ASN A 62 -10.24 8.47 6.49
CA ASN A 62 -11.56 9.11 6.67
C ASN A 62 -11.59 10.56 6.18
N SER A 63 -10.46 11.28 6.22
CA SER A 63 -10.39 12.66 5.72
C SER A 63 -10.40 12.78 4.19
N GLN A 64 -10.24 11.68 3.47
CA GLN A 64 -10.05 11.66 2.02
C GLN A 64 -11.16 10.92 1.27
N VAL A 65 -12.08 10.26 1.98
CA VAL A 65 -13.15 9.48 1.37
C VAL A 65 -14.52 10.04 1.71
N ASP A 66 -15.49 9.76 0.86
CA ASP A 66 -16.89 10.03 1.15
C ASP A 66 -17.39 9.16 2.32
N HIS A 67 -18.24 9.72 3.19
CA HIS A 67 -18.76 9.01 4.38
C HIS A 67 -20.14 8.39 4.15
N VAL A 68 -20.81 8.74 3.07
CA VAL A 68 -22.17 8.27 2.78
C VAL A 68 -22.15 6.95 2.03
N GLN A 69 -21.35 6.87 0.96
CA GLN A 69 -21.27 5.67 0.15
C GLN A 69 -20.59 4.53 0.90
N ARG A 70 -21.15 3.33 0.77
CA ARG A 70 -20.54 2.12 1.32
C ARG A 70 -19.31 1.72 0.52
N LYS A 71 -18.25 1.37 1.22
CA LYS A 71 -16.95 1.01 0.64
C LYS A 71 -16.44 -0.30 1.22
N VAL A 72 -15.60 -0.97 0.46
CA VAL A 72 -14.85 -2.15 0.92
C VAL A 72 -13.36 -1.88 0.76
N VAL A 73 -12.61 -2.16 1.81
CA VAL A 73 -11.14 -2.14 1.79
C VAL A 73 -10.64 -3.58 1.87
N PHE A 74 -9.95 -4.02 0.82
CA PHE A 74 -9.25 -5.31 0.83
C PHE A 74 -7.88 -5.13 1.44
N CYS A 75 -7.59 -5.90 2.47
CA CYS A 75 -6.37 -5.81 3.27
C CYS A 75 -5.55 -7.08 3.14
N ASP A 76 -4.22 -6.95 3.20
CA ASP A 76 -3.35 -8.07 3.53
C ASP A 76 -3.52 -8.45 5.02
N ASN A 77 -2.87 -9.52 5.43
CA ASN A 77 -2.96 -10.01 6.80
C ASN A 77 -1.96 -9.31 7.76
N LEU A 78 -1.69 -8.00 7.54
CA LEU A 78 -0.89 -7.23 8.47
C LEU A 78 -1.60 -7.14 9.83
N SER A 79 -0.88 -7.43 10.93
CA SER A 79 -1.47 -7.47 12.28
C SER A 79 -2.30 -6.23 12.61
N GLY A 80 -1.79 -5.05 12.28
CA GLY A 80 -2.48 -3.78 12.53
C GLY A 80 -3.84 -3.63 11.81
N GLN A 81 -4.00 -4.31 10.67
CA GLN A 81 -5.24 -4.29 9.88
C GLN A 81 -6.27 -5.34 10.34
N THR A 82 -5.92 -6.14 11.33
CA THR A 82 -6.83 -7.12 11.94
C THR A 82 -7.40 -6.67 13.29
N THR A 83 -7.01 -5.49 13.76
CA THR A 83 -7.39 -4.98 15.07
C THR A 83 -8.82 -4.42 15.10
N PRO A 84 -9.52 -4.52 16.25
CA PRO A 84 -10.83 -3.86 16.41
C PRO A 84 -10.76 -2.34 16.18
N ALA A 85 -9.65 -1.70 16.52
CA ALA A 85 -9.46 -0.26 16.32
C ALA A 85 -9.37 0.11 14.82
N TRP A 86 -8.71 -0.70 14.02
CA TRP A 86 -8.70 -0.56 12.56
C TRP A 86 -10.10 -0.64 11.97
N VAL A 87 -10.84 -1.70 12.32
CA VAL A 87 -12.21 -1.92 11.83
C VAL A 87 -13.14 -0.78 12.26
N ALA A 88 -13.06 -0.36 13.53
CA ALA A 88 -13.86 0.75 14.03
C ALA A 88 -13.55 2.07 13.30
N GLY A 89 -12.26 2.36 13.06
CA GLY A 89 -11.85 3.55 12.30
C GLY A 89 -12.40 3.60 10.90
N LEU A 90 -12.37 2.48 10.17
CA LEU A 90 -12.95 2.40 8.82
C LEU A 90 -14.48 2.57 8.82
N LYS A 91 -15.16 2.05 9.84
CA LYS A 91 -16.62 2.18 9.96
C LYS A 91 -17.10 3.62 10.10
N GLU A 92 -16.29 4.54 10.61
CA GLU A 92 -16.62 5.97 10.68
C GLU A 92 -16.90 6.58 9.30
N SER A 93 -16.29 6.02 8.24
CA SER A 93 -16.52 6.43 6.86
C SER A 93 -17.34 5.42 6.05
N ASN A 94 -18.21 4.63 6.71
CA ASN A 94 -19.05 3.61 6.07
C ASN A 94 -18.24 2.60 5.24
N THR A 95 -17.09 2.18 5.76
CA THR A 95 -16.15 1.29 5.06
C THR A 95 -16.03 -0.05 5.77
N ASP A 96 -16.18 -1.13 5.02
CA ASP A 96 -15.94 -2.49 5.48
C ASP A 96 -14.49 -2.91 5.23
N SER A 97 -13.90 -3.65 6.17
CA SER A 97 -12.58 -4.28 6.00
C SER A 97 -12.76 -5.74 5.60
N HIS A 98 -12.12 -6.15 4.53
CA HIS A 98 -12.08 -7.52 4.07
C HIS A 98 -10.62 -8.00 4.00
N LEU A 99 -10.29 -9.00 4.81
CA LEU A 99 -8.95 -9.60 4.80
C LEU A 99 -8.84 -10.60 3.67
N LEU A 100 -7.81 -10.48 2.87
CA LEU A 100 -7.49 -11.46 1.84
C LEU A 100 -7.06 -12.78 2.48
N PRO A 101 -7.31 -13.93 1.84
CA PRO A 101 -6.81 -15.20 2.34
C PRO A 101 -5.29 -15.17 2.52
N THR A 102 -4.79 -15.87 3.53
CA THR A 102 -3.34 -15.99 3.77
C THR A 102 -2.66 -16.74 2.63
N ASP A 103 -1.41 -16.37 2.35
CA ASP A 103 -0.53 -17.03 1.36
C ASP A 103 -0.98 -16.89 -0.12
N VAL A 104 -1.93 -15.98 -0.42
CA VAL A 104 -2.36 -15.66 -1.80
C VAL A 104 -2.45 -14.15 -2.07
N THR A 105 -1.90 -13.33 -1.19
CA THR A 105 -1.93 -11.88 -1.34
C THR A 105 -1.15 -11.39 -2.55
N ASP A 106 -0.07 -12.08 -2.90
CA ASP A 106 0.73 -11.84 -4.10
C ASP A 106 -0.06 -12.06 -5.41
N GLU A 107 -1.13 -12.83 -5.38
CA GLU A 107 -2.00 -13.07 -6.53
C GLU A 107 -3.28 -12.22 -6.53
N LEU A 108 -3.86 -12.01 -5.36
CA LEU A 108 -5.15 -11.33 -5.24
C LEU A 108 -5.01 -9.83 -4.98
N GLN A 109 -3.97 -9.40 -4.26
CA GLN A 109 -3.85 -8.01 -3.87
C GLN A 109 -3.44 -7.12 -5.06
N VAL A 110 -4.31 -6.20 -5.45
CA VAL A 110 -4.09 -5.29 -6.59
C VAL A 110 -2.76 -4.53 -6.48
N VAL A 111 -2.37 -4.15 -5.25
CA VAL A 111 -1.10 -3.45 -5.03
C VAL A 111 0.09 -4.34 -5.39
N ASP A 112 0.08 -5.62 -4.99
CA ASP A 112 1.16 -6.56 -5.24
C ASP A 112 1.18 -7.02 -6.70
N GLN A 113 0.01 -7.05 -7.34
CA GLN A 113 -0.16 -7.41 -8.75
C GLN A 113 0.33 -6.36 -9.75
N GLY A 114 0.77 -5.20 -9.31
CA GLY A 114 1.32 -4.23 -10.26
C GLY A 114 1.66 -2.88 -9.66
N VAL A 115 0.74 -2.25 -8.93
CA VAL A 115 0.90 -0.86 -8.44
C VAL A 115 2.21 -0.69 -7.68
N GLY A 116 2.48 -1.58 -6.73
CA GLY A 116 3.65 -1.49 -5.89
C GLY A 116 4.98 -1.57 -6.65
N ASN A 117 5.07 -2.49 -7.59
CA ASN A 117 6.27 -2.65 -8.42
C ASN A 117 6.49 -1.45 -9.34
N GLU A 118 5.41 -0.92 -9.94
CA GLU A 118 5.51 0.24 -10.81
C GLU A 118 5.92 1.50 -10.03
N VAL A 119 5.37 1.73 -8.84
CA VAL A 119 5.79 2.85 -7.98
C VAL A 119 7.26 2.71 -7.57
N LYS A 120 7.73 1.49 -7.18
CA LYS A 120 9.15 1.25 -6.85
C LYS A 120 10.07 1.58 -8.01
N LYS A 121 9.75 1.10 -9.22
CA LYS A 121 10.53 1.37 -10.43
C LYS A 121 10.57 2.86 -10.74
N GLU A 122 9.41 3.52 -10.68
CA GLU A 122 9.31 4.93 -10.99
C GLU A 122 10.03 5.81 -9.97
N CYS A 123 10.01 5.46 -8.68
CA CYS A 123 10.85 6.13 -7.68
C CYS A 123 12.35 6.06 -8.05
N GLY A 124 12.80 4.90 -8.56
CA GLY A 124 14.17 4.76 -9.06
C GLY A 124 14.44 5.66 -10.26
N VAL A 125 13.52 5.74 -11.22
CA VAL A 125 13.65 6.61 -12.39
C VAL A 125 13.72 8.09 -11.97
N VAL A 126 12.81 8.55 -11.13
CA VAL A 126 12.78 9.94 -10.63
C VAL A 126 14.07 10.27 -9.89
N GLN A 127 14.57 9.33 -9.06
CA GLN A 127 15.85 9.48 -8.37
C GLN A 127 17.00 9.59 -9.36
N ASP A 128 17.07 8.73 -10.36
CA ASP A 128 18.14 8.73 -11.36
C ASP A 128 18.12 10.01 -12.20
N GLU A 129 16.94 10.48 -12.62
CA GLU A 129 16.77 11.76 -13.32
C GLU A 129 17.33 12.92 -12.49
N TRP A 130 17.05 12.93 -11.19
CA TRP A 130 17.58 13.96 -10.29
C TRP A 130 19.10 13.85 -10.13
N LEU A 131 19.65 12.63 -9.99
CA LEU A 131 21.09 12.41 -9.83
C LEU A 131 21.89 12.74 -11.10
N GLN A 132 21.30 12.66 -12.28
CA GLN A 132 21.95 13.02 -13.55
C GLN A 132 22.17 14.54 -13.69
N VAL A 133 21.49 15.37 -12.91
CA VAL A 133 21.73 16.81 -12.92
C VAL A 133 23.11 17.10 -12.29
N PRO A 134 24.00 17.84 -13.00
CA PRO A 134 25.34 18.15 -12.51
C PRO A 134 25.34 18.72 -11.08
N GLY A 135 26.17 18.16 -10.22
CA GLY A 135 26.31 18.55 -8.81
C GLY A 135 25.33 17.89 -7.85
N ASN A 136 24.25 17.26 -8.33
CA ASN A 136 23.28 16.63 -7.45
C ASN A 136 23.80 15.34 -6.80
N LEU A 137 24.64 14.57 -7.48
CA LEU A 137 25.30 13.40 -6.90
C LEU A 137 26.17 13.80 -5.70
N GLU A 138 26.93 14.87 -5.80
CA GLU A 138 27.75 15.40 -4.71
C GLU A 138 26.86 15.87 -3.54
N LYS A 139 25.81 16.64 -3.83
CA LYS A 139 24.83 17.06 -2.80
C LYS A 139 24.21 15.87 -2.08
N TRP A 140 23.82 14.83 -2.82
CA TRP A 140 23.23 13.63 -2.25
C TRP A 140 24.21 12.87 -1.34
N THR A 141 25.46 12.72 -1.77
CA THR A 141 26.45 11.92 -1.03
C THR A 141 27.00 12.60 0.20
N ILE A 142 27.39 13.88 0.10
CA ILE A 142 28.09 14.61 1.16
C ILE A 142 27.48 15.96 1.53
N GLY A 143 26.62 16.55 0.67
CA GLY A 143 26.09 17.89 0.88
C GLY A 143 24.83 17.93 1.73
N PHE A 144 23.95 16.94 1.63
CA PHE A 144 22.65 16.97 2.26
C PHE A 144 22.65 16.43 3.69
N THR A 145 21.95 17.14 4.55
CA THR A 145 21.53 16.65 5.88
C THR A 145 20.45 15.58 5.75
N ALA A 146 20.21 14.83 6.83
CA ALA A 146 19.11 13.87 6.87
C ALA A 146 17.74 14.56 6.66
N SER A 147 17.58 15.80 7.10
CA SER A 147 16.38 16.60 6.91
C SER A 147 16.12 16.86 5.41
N GLU A 148 17.11 17.40 4.71
CA GLU A 148 17.01 17.70 3.27
C GLU A 148 16.76 16.44 2.44
N ARG A 149 17.40 15.33 2.79
CA ARG A 149 17.15 14.04 2.12
C ARG A 149 15.71 13.55 2.31
N ARG A 150 15.14 13.68 3.53
CA ARG A 150 13.74 13.30 3.74
C ARG A 150 12.77 14.17 2.93
N VAL A 151 13.01 15.48 2.87
CA VAL A 151 12.20 16.39 2.03
C VAL A 151 12.25 15.92 0.57
N LEU A 152 13.44 15.75 0.02
CA LEU A 152 13.62 15.33 -1.37
C LEU A 152 12.99 13.96 -1.67
N ILE A 153 13.07 13.00 -0.75
CA ILE A 153 12.41 11.71 -0.89
C ILE A 153 10.89 11.86 -0.97
N THR A 154 10.30 12.79 -0.22
CA THR A 154 8.85 13.02 -0.32
C THR A 154 8.46 13.54 -1.72
N GLU A 155 9.29 14.38 -2.33
CA GLU A 155 9.09 14.85 -3.70
C GLU A 155 9.21 13.70 -4.73
N TRP A 156 10.23 12.85 -4.61
CA TRP A 156 10.40 11.71 -5.51
C TRP A 156 9.25 10.72 -5.44
N VAL A 157 8.79 10.40 -4.24
CA VAL A 157 7.67 9.47 -4.05
C VAL A 157 6.37 10.08 -4.59
N ALA A 158 6.12 11.36 -4.33
CA ALA A 158 4.95 12.06 -4.83
C ALA A 158 4.93 12.07 -6.37
N GLU A 159 6.05 12.43 -6.99
CA GLU A 159 6.20 12.46 -8.44
C GLU A 159 6.05 11.06 -9.06
N ALA A 160 6.68 10.05 -8.48
CA ALA A 160 6.57 8.67 -8.94
C ALA A 160 5.11 8.18 -8.87
N CYS A 161 4.40 8.47 -7.79
CA CYS A 161 2.99 8.12 -7.66
C CYS A 161 2.15 8.80 -8.74
N ASP A 162 2.31 10.09 -8.97
CA ASP A 162 1.56 10.83 -9.99
C ASP A 162 1.79 10.23 -11.39
N ARG A 163 3.04 9.94 -11.75
CA ARG A 163 3.38 9.31 -13.03
C ARG A 163 2.76 7.93 -13.18
N VAL A 164 2.84 7.10 -12.15
CA VAL A 164 2.28 5.74 -12.18
C VAL A 164 0.77 5.77 -12.29
N PHE A 165 0.09 6.53 -11.45
CA PHE A 165 -1.37 6.56 -11.44
C PHE A 165 -1.99 7.27 -12.65
N THR A 166 -1.21 8.08 -13.36
CA THR A 166 -1.64 8.65 -14.65
C THR A 166 -1.63 7.61 -15.77
N ARG A 167 -0.70 6.64 -15.74
CA ARG A 167 -0.54 5.66 -16.83
C ARG A 167 -1.13 4.29 -16.55
N LEU A 168 -1.35 3.95 -15.28
CA LEU A 168 -1.77 2.61 -14.86
C LEU A 168 -3.27 2.41 -15.03
N ASP A 169 -3.66 1.36 -15.71
CA ASP A 169 -5.05 0.91 -15.81
C ASP A 169 -5.45 0.13 -14.56
N LEU A 170 -5.92 0.84 -13.53
CA LEU A 170 -6.38 0.23 -12.28
C LEU A 170 -7.62 -0.64 -12.49
N VAL A 171 -8.54 -0.25 -13.39
CA VAL A 171 -9.75 -1.05 -13.65
C VAL A 171 -9.35 -2.46 -14.09
N LYS A 172 -8.42 -2.55 -15.03
CA LYS A 172 -7.91 -3.82 -15.50
C LYS A 172 -7.19 -4.62 -14.41
N LEU A 173 -6.49 -3.96 -13.48
CA LEU A 173 -5.85 -4.63 -12.34
C LEU A 173 -6.88 -5.18 -11.36
N PHE A 174 -7.92 -4.43 -11.03
CA PHE A 174 -9.01 -4.91 -10.18
C PHE A 174 -9.80 -6.05 -10.83
N GLU A 175 -10.07 -5.98 -12.14
CA GLU A 175 -10.75 -7.04 -12.86
C GLU A 175 -9.94 -8.35 -12.87
N ARG A 176 -8.65 -8.27 -13.17
CA ARG A 176 -7.80 -9.48 -13.27
C ARG A 176 -7.59 -10.18 -11.92
N THR A 177 -7.66 -9.47 -10.80
CA THR A 177 -7.60 -10.05 -9.46
C THR A 177 -8.97 -10.53 -8.94
N GLY A 178 -10.04 -10.27 -9.68
CA GLY A 178 -11.40 -10.59 -9.29
C GLY A 178 -12.06 -9.59 -8.35
N MET A 179 -11.31 -8.61 -7.81
CA MET A 179 -11.83 -7.68 -6.80
C MET A 179 -12.78 -6.62 -7.36
N GLY A 180 -12.72 -6.34 -8.67
CA GLY A 180 -13.58 -5.37 -9.36
C GLY A 180 -14.65 -6.02 -10.22
N LEU A 181 -14.90 -7.32 -10.09
CA LEU A 181 -15.85 -8.04 -10.92
C LEU A 181 -17.24 -8.05 -10.29
N ARG A 182 -18.24 -8.18 -11.16
CA ARG A 182 -19.63 -8.37 -10.75
C ARG A 182 -19.83 -9.76 -10.15
N LEU A 183 -20.68 -9.85 -9.13
CA LEU A 183 -20.98 -11.09 -8.44
C LEU A 183 -21.82 -12.08 -9.27
N ASP A 184 -22.35 -11.66 -10.43
CA ASP A 184 -23.12 -12.50 -11.33
C ASP A 184 -22.24 -13.44 -12.20
N GLY A 185 -20.91 -13.36 -12.06
CA GLY A 185 -19.95 -14.17 -12.81
C GLY A 185 -19.79 -13.79 -14.29
N ALA A 186 -20.47 -12.76 -14.77
CA ALA A 186 -20.48 -12.39 -16.20
C ALA A 186 -19.09 -12.02 -16.74
N ASN A 187 -18.18 -11.59 -15.87
CA ASN A 187 -16.83 -11.14 -16.22
C ASN A 187 -15.71 -12.00 -15.62
N ASP A 188 -16.00 -13.17 -15.06
CA ASP A 188 -14.99 -14.03 -14.40
C ASP A 188 -13.88 -14.46 -15.36
N CYS A 189 -14.16 -14.49 -16.66
CA CYS A 189 -13.15 -14.73 -17.69
C CYS A 189 -12.01 -13.69 -17.74
N LYS A 190 -12.16 -12.55 -17.05
CA LYS A 190 -11.11 -11.54 -16.92
C LYS A 190 -10.10 -11.84 -15.81
N ILE A 191 -10.40 -12.79 -14.92
CA ILE A 191 -9.49 -13.25 -13.87
C ILE A 191 -8.27 -13.89 -14.54
N THR A 192 -7.08 -13.50 -14.11
CA THR A 192 -5.81 -14.07 -14.59
C THR A 192 -4.89 -14.37 -13.43
N LEU A 193 -4.12 -15.43 -13.53
CA LEU A 193 -3.08 -15.76 -12.54
C LEU A 193 -1.71 -15.34 -13.04
N ALA A 194 -0.93 -14.72 -12.16
CA ALA A 194 0.42 -14.31 -12.48
C ALA A 194 1.29 -15.52 -12.85
N GLY A 195 2.01 -15.43 -13.96
CA GLY A 195 2.88 -16.52 -14.43
C GLY A 195 2.17 -17.69 -15.12
N VAL A 196 0.84 -17.74 -15.13
CA VAL A 196 0.08 -18.77 -15.84
C VAL A 196 -0.45 -18.18 -17.14
N ARG A 197 0.09 -18.64 -18.26
CA ARG A 197 -0.40 -18.23 -19.59
C ARG A 197 -1.71 -18.98 -19.90
N GLU A 198 -2.63 -18.28 -20.54
CA GLU A 198 -3.90 -18.83 -21.00
C GLU A 198 -4.79 -19.41 -19.89
N TYR A 199 -4.60 -18.90 -18.63
CA TYR A 199 -5.53 -19.23 -17.55
C TYR A 199 -6.93 -18.71 -17.89
N THR A 200 -7.93 -19.59 -17.77
CA THR A 200 -9.34 -19.24 -17.88
C THR A 200 -10.04 -19.70 -16.61
N PHE A 201 -10.56 -18.77 -15.85
CA PHE A 201 -11.38 -19.10 -14.67
C PHE A 201 -12.67 -19.79 -15.11
N THR A 202 -12.99 -20.90 -14.47
CA THR A 202 -14.24 -21.66 -14.70
C THR A 202 -15.06 -21.72 -13.41
N PRO A 203 -16.41 -21.82 -13.49
CA PRO A 203 -17.24 -21.94 -12.30
C PRO A 203 -16.87 -23.16 -11.42
N GLU A 204 -16.30 -24.20 -11.98
CA GLU A 204 -15.81 -25.37 -11.27
C GLU A 204 -14.63 -25.02 -10.35
N ASP A 205 -13.80 -24.03 -10.74
CA ASP A 205 -12.69 -23.56 -9.92
C ASP A 205 -13.17 -22.94 -8.60
N ALA A 206 -14.38 -22.37 -8.59
CA ALA A 206 -14.99 -21.81 -7.39
C ALA A 206 -15.42 -22.87 -6.35
N ASN A 207 -15.55 -24.12 -6.76
CA ASN A 207 -16.01 -25.23 -5.91
C ASN A 207 -14.87 -26.15 -5.43
N ILE A 208 -13.62 -25.78 -5.70
CA ILE A 208 -12.47 -26.54 -5.21
C ILE A 208 -12.39 -26.37 -3.69
N GLU A 209 -12.68 -27.45 -2.94
CA GLU A 209 -12.38 -27.48 -1.51
C GLU A 209 -10.88 -27.32 -1.34
N VAL A 210 -10.44 -26.14 -0.91
CA VAL A 210 -9.04 -25.89 -0.55
C VAL A 210 -8.69 -26.83 0.61
N PRO A 211 -7.77 -27.80 0.44
CA PRO A 211 -7.38 -28.66 1.54
C PRO A 211 -6.86 -27.80 2.68
N PRO A 212 -7.22 -28.12 3.95
CA PRO A 212 -6.80 -27.33 5.09
C PRO A 212 -5.26 -27.25 5.12
N THR A 213 -4.74 -26.07 4.82
CA THR A 213 -3.30 -25.77 4.87
C THR A 213 -2.79 -26.13 6.27
N LYS A 214 -1.73 -26.92 6.35
CA LYS A 214 -1.07 -27.28 7.62
C LYS A 214 -0.72 -25.97 8.34
N ARG A 215 -1.52 -25.65 9.38
CA ARG A 215 -1.31 -24.48 10.24
C ARG A 215 0.14 -24.45 10.71
N ARG A 216 0.94 -23.50 10.23
CA ARG A 216 2.10 -23.06 10.99
C ARG A 216 1.57 -22.48 12.29
N ARG A 217 2.00 -23.06 13.44
CA ARG A 217 1.63 -22.55 14.76
C ARG A 217 2.17 -21.13 14.93
N GLY A 218 1.32 -20.16 14.61
CA GLY A 218 1.47 -18.76 14.97
C GLY A 218 0.48 -18.45 16.09
N VAL A 219 0.96 -17.76 17.09
CA VAL A 219 0.31 -17.38 18.35
C VAL A 219 -1.11 -16.84 18.15
N GLY A 220 -2.07 -17.45 18.84
CA GLY A 220 -3.42 -17.07 19.16
C GLY A 220 -4.05 -15.80 18.59
N GLY A 221 -4.68 -15.87 17.43
CA GLY A 221 -5.66 -14.90 16.98
C GLY A 221 -7.05 -15.53 16.98
N VAL A 222 -8.01 -14.90 17.62
CA VAL A 222 -9.43 -15.29 17.63
C VAL A 222 -9.97 -15.07 16.23
N ILE A 223 -10.35 -16.14 15.56
CA ILE A 223 -11.08 -16.07 14.28
C ILE A 223 -12.54 -15.75 14.65
N LEU A 224 -12.99 -14.55 14.30
CA LEU A 224 -14.42 -14.24 14.31
C LEU A 224 -15.08 -14.99 13.15
N PRO A 225 -16.27 -15.60 13.37
CA PRO A 225 -16.97 -16.29 12.30
C PRO A 225 -17.39 -15.29 11.22
N VAL A 226 -17.10 -15.63 9.97
CA VAL A 226 -17.62 -14.91 8.82
C VAL A 226 -19.11 -15.23 8.74
N GLU A 227 -19.95 -14.28 9.15
CA GLU A 227 -21.37 -14.37 8.82
C GLU A 227 -21.52 -14.19 7.29
N HIS A 228 -22.17 -15.14 6.65
CA HIS A 228 -22.51 -15.06 5.23
C HIS A 228 -23.39 -13.83 5.00
N VAL A 229 -22.82 -12.80 4.39
CA VAL A 229 -23.55 -11.63 3.94
C VAL A 229 -24.27 -11.99 2.63
N ASN A 230 -25.50 -12.45 2.76
CA ASN A 230 -26.42 -12.65 1.63
C ASN A 230 -27.11 -11.33 1.29
N HIS A 231 -26.41 -10.36 0.80
CA HIS A 231 -26.90 -9.22 0.00
C HIS A 231 -25.73 -8.27 -0.24
N VAL A 232 -25.14 -8.31 -1.41
CA VAL A 232 -24.11 -7.35 -1.80
C VAL A 232 -24.78 -6.30 -2.68
N GLU A 233 -25.06 -5.14 -2.09
CA GLU A 233 -25.32 -3.90 -2.85
C GLU A 233 -24.02 -3.43 -3.49
N GLU A 234 -24.10 -2.67 -4.58
CA GLU A 234 -22.92 -2.11 -5.27
C GLU A 234 -22.04 -1.31 -4.31
N HIS A 235 -20.74 -1.57 -4.28
CA HIS A 235 -19.78 -0.96 -3.36
C HIS A 235 -18.57 -0.40 -4.09
N HIS A 236 -18.06 0.73 -3.61
CA HIS A 236 -16.74 1.21 -4.00
C HIS A 236 -15.66 0.25 -3.49
N VAL A 237 -14.75 -0.13 -4.38
CA VAL A 237 -13.67 -1.07 -4.06
C VAL A 237 -12.37 -0.32 -3.84
N VAL A 238 -11.75 -0.51 -2.68
CA VAL A 238 -10.45 0.07 -2.33
C VAL A 238 -9.50 -1.03 -1.86
N ALA A 239 -8.33 -1.14 -2.49
CA ALA A 239 -7.31 -2.08 -2.07
C ALA A 239 -6.23 -1.38 -1.23
N VAL A 240 -5.92 -1.94 -0.06
CA VAL A 240 -4.88 -1.43 0.85
C VAL A 240 -3.73 -2.41 0.90
N GLY A 241 -2.56 -1.95 0.51
CA GLY A 241 -1.33 -2.69 0.67
C GLY A 241 -0.20 -1.75 1.11
N GLY A 242 0.71 -2.25 1.92
CA GLY A 242 1.88 -1.48 2.32
C GLY A 242 3.08 -1.70 1.38
N LEU A 243 3.86 -0.70 0.99
CA LEU A 243 5.05 -0.78 0.11
C LEU A 243 6.35 -0.94 0.91
N PHE A 244 7.14 -1.96 0.67
CA PHE A 244 8.47 -2.16 1.27
C PHE A 244 9.58 -1.98 0.23
N MET A 245 10.49 -1.03 0.47
CA MET A 245 11.71 -0.89 -0.32
C MET A 245 12.84 -1.70 0.34
N PRO A 246 13.44 -2.67 -0.33
CA PRO A 246 14.59 -3.37 0.20
C PRO A 246 15.78 -2.41 0.33
N SER A 247 16.58 -2.60 1.38
CA SER A 247 17.75 -1.78 1.74
C SER A 247 18.96 -1.92 0.81
N THR A 248 18.78 -2.39 -0.41
CA THR A 248 19.86 -2.58 -1.38
C THR A 248 20.02 -1.38 -2.30
N LEU A 249 20.21 -0.21 -1.74
CA LEU A 249 21.07 0.79 -2.36
C LEU A 249 22.46 0.56 -1.79
N SER A 250 23.20 -0.34 -2.43
CA SER A 250 24.60 -0.57 -2.15
C SER A 250 25.38 0.70 -2.49
N SER A 251 25.52 1.56 -1.51
CA SER A 251 26.55 2.58 -1.50
C SER A 251 27.73 2.02 -0.72
N SER A 252 28.74 1.58 -1.42
CA SER A 252 30.08 1.33 -0.88
C SER A 252 30.76 2.67 -0.53
N ALA A 253 30.26 3.31 0.50
CA ALA A 253 30.94 4.38 1.19
C ALA A 253 30.84 4.05 2.68
N LEU A 254 31.97 3.73 3.27
CA LEU A 254 32.16 3.63 4.72
C LEU A 254 31.79 4.98 5.35
N ILE A 255 30.59 5.09 5.87
CA ILE A 255 30.16 6.17 6.74
C ILE A 255 30.11 5.56 8.14
N THR A 256 30.84 6.18 9.05
CA THR A 256 30.91 5.83 10.48
C THR A 256 29.49 5.76 11.08
N GLU A 257 29.27 4.77 11.93
CA GLU A 257 27.96 4.31 12.44
C GLU A 257 27.11 5.35 13.21
N GLU A 258 27.55 6.57 13.42
CA GLU A 258 26.89 7.52 14.32
C GLU A 258 25.99 8.58 13.63
N GLU A 259 26.04 8.78 12.32
CA GLU A 259 25.29 9.88 11.66
C GLU A 259 24.37 9.49 10.48
N ALA A 260 24.39 8.27 10.02
CA ALA A 260 23.53 7.82 8.91
C ALA A 260 22.28 7.15 9.45
N ALA A 261 21.23 7.91 9.72
CA ALA A 261 19.91 7.33 9.84
C ALA A 261 19.54 6.67 8.50
N PRO A 262 19.43 5.35 8.41
CA PRO A 262 19.04 4.71 7.17
C PRO A 262 17.64 5.20 6.78
N VAL A 263 17.53 5.70 5.57
CA VAL A 263 16.28 6.15 4.99
C VAL A 263 15.55 4.89 4.52
N TYR A 264 14.49 4.52 5.23
CA TYR A 264 13.58 3.45 4.79
C TYR A 264 12.24 4.07 4.47
N VAL A 265 11.86 3.95 3.24
CA VAL A 265 10.60 4.44 2.70
C VAL A 265 9.80 3.25 2.23
N LEU A 266 8.59 3.13 2.75
CA LEU A 266 7.51 2.29 2.26
C LEU A 266 7.63 0.79 2.51
N LYS A 267 6.69 0.22 3.28
CA LYS A 267 6.53 -1.21 3.43
C LYS A 267 5.42 -1.72 2.52
N PHE A 268 5.79 -2.54 1.53
CA PHE A 268 4.89 -3.56 1.01
C PHE A 268 5.22 -4.85 1.75
N SER A 269 4.26 -5.46 2.39
CA SER A 269 4.45 -6.81 2.89
C SER A 269 4.47 -7.74 1.68
N LEU A 270 5.56 -8.49 1.55
CA LEU A 270 5.58 -9.72 0.77
C LEU A 270 5.13 -10.85 1.69
#